data_e2608ebfbfa107745343aa06e30b2107
#
_entry.id   e2608ebfbfa107745343aa06e30b2107
#
_cell.length_a   1.000
_cell.length_b   1.000
_cell.length_c   1.000
_cell.angle_alpha   90.00
_cell.angle_beta   90.00
_cell.angle_gamma   90.00
#
_symmetry.space_group_name_H-M   'P 1'
#
loop_
_entity.id
_entity.type
_entity.pdbx_description
1 polymer ?
#
loop_
_entity_poly.entity_id
_entity_poly.type
_entity_poly.pdbx_seq_one_letter_code
_entity_poly.pdbx_strand_id
1 'polypeptide(L)'
;ITTNGYLLPKVAQKLKDAGLKRINISLDSLDEEVAFKIAQKDVLKTVLEGIQAAADAGLKIKINCVPIKNVNEKDILDILEFCKNKGYIVRFIEFMENNHAKDGAKGLNADEIKAIISSKYQNFKIVPRDNTSPAQYYELEDGYQFGIIEPHKDDFCAACNRIRLTAEGFLIPCLYFEDAMSIKDAV
;
A
#
# COMPACT_ATOMS: atom_id res chain seq x y z
N ILE A 1 6.94 -9.41 -2.41
CA ILE A 1 5.56 -9.66 -2.85
C ILE A 1 4.60 -8.63 -2.25
N THR A 2 3.39 -8.51 -2.83
CA THR A 2 2.26 -7.75 -2.27
C THR A 2 1.10 -8.72 -2.04
N THR A 3 0.39 -8.59 -0.92
CA THR A 3 -0.69 -9.49 -0.50
C THR A 3 -1.73 -8.76 0.35
N ASN A 4 -2.94 -9.31 0.41
CA ASN A 4 -3.96 -8.90 1.37
C ASN A 4 -3.74 -9.46 2.79
N GLY A 5 -2.69 -10.24 3.01
CA GLY A 5 -2.34 -10.76 4.32
C GLY A 5 -3.10 -12.01 4.80
N TYR A 6 -4.22 -12.34 4.19
CA TYR A 6 -5.15 -13.38 4.69
C TYR A 6 -4.52 -14.77 4.84
N LEU A 7 -3.64 -15.16 3.93
CA LEU A 7 -2.99 -16.49 3.98
C LEU A 7 -1.66 -16.48 4.77
N LEU A 8 -1.15 -15.33 5.16
CA LEU A 8 0.15 -15.23 5.82
C LEU A 8 0.29 -16.05 7.10
N PRO A 9 -0.74 -16.21 7.96
CA PRO A 9 -0.62 -17.06 9.14
C PRO A 9 -0.15 -18.47 8.81
N LYS A 10 -0.47 -18.98 7.61
CA LYS A 10 -0.13 -20.34 7.15
C LYS A 10 1.16 -20.43 6.34
N VAL A 11 1.61 -19.32 5.74
CA VAL A 11 2.67 -19.37 4.71
C VAL A 11 3.85 -18.47 4.98
N ALA A 12 3.80 -17.56 5.98
CA ALA A 12 4.85 -16.56 6.21
C ALA A 12 6.23 -17.20 6.38
N GLN A 13 6.34 -18.25 7.20
CA GLN A 13 7.62 -18.94 7.40
C GLN A 13 8.11 -19.60 6.11
N LYS A 14 7.23 -20.27 5.38
CA LYS A 14 7.60 -20.92 4.10
C LYS A 14 8.11 -19.90 3.07
N LEU A 15 7.50 -18.71 3.02
CA LEU A 15 7.97 -17.63 2.17
C LEU A 15 9.34 -17.13 2.59
N LYS A 16 9.59 -17.02 3.89
CA LYS A 16 10.91 -16.66 4.42
C LYS A 16 11.96 -17.71 4.06
N ASP A 17 11.66 -18.98 4.25
CA ASP A 17 12.57 -20.11 3.95
C ASP A 17 12.88 -20.18 2.44
N ALA A 18 11.91 -19.79 1.59
CA ALA A 18 12.09 -19.65 0.15
C ALA A 18 12.90 -18.40 -0.25
N GLY A 19 13.43 -17.62 0.72
CA GLY A 19 14.32 -16.48 0.47
C GLY A 19 13.62 -15.13 0.39
N LEU A 20 12.31 -15.03 0.69
CA LEU A 20 11.62 -13.74 0.71
C LEU A 20 12.24 -12.86 1.80
N LYS A 21 12.57 -11.59 1.43
CA LYS A 21 13.18 -10.63 2.37
C LYS A 21 12.20 -9.57 2.86
N ARG A 22 11.21 -9.21 2.03
CA ARG A 22 10.28 -8.11 2.29
C ARG A 22 8.89 -8.40 1.72
N ILE A 23 7.87 -7.88 2.40
CA ILE A 23 6.48 -8.06 2.02
C ILE A 23 5.71 -6.75 2.15
N ASN A 24 4.81 -6.49 1.21
CA ASN A 24 3.84 -5.41 1.31
C ASN A 24 2.48 -6.03 1.63
N ILE A 25 1.81 -5.55 2.66
CA ILE A 25 0.51 -6.06 3.11
C ILE A 25 -0.48 -4.92 3.02
N SER A 26 -1.65 -5.17 2.42
CA SER A 26 -2.74 -4.19 2.39
C SER A 26 -3.48 -4.21 3.73
N LEU A 27 -3.65 -3.01 4.32
CA LEU A 27 -4.41 -2.79 5.54
C LEU A 27 -5.02 -1.39 5.46
N ASP A 28 -6.32 -1.32 5.25
CA ASP A 28 -7.02 -0.07 4.97
C ASP A 28 -7.74 0.49 6.19
N SER A 29 -7.93 -0.31 7.26
CA SER A 29 -8.50 0.10 8.53
C SER A 29 -8.08 -0.84 9.66
N LEU A 30 -8.08 -0.33 10.90
CA LEU A 30 -7.98 -1.09 12.14
C LEU A 30 -9.34 -1.24 12.85
N ASP A 31 -10.38 -0.61 12.31
CA ASP A 31 -11.75 -0.76 12.75
C ASP A 31 -12.42 -1.92 12.00
N GLU A 32 -13.08 -2.83 12.74
CA GLU A 32 -13.69 -4.04 12.18
C GLU A 32 -14.83 -3.74 11.20
N GLU A 33 -15.67 -2.74 11.51
CA GLU A 33 -16.80 -2.36 10.66
C GLU A 33 -16.33 -1.71 9.36
N VAL A 34 -15.33 -0.83 9.44
CA VAL A 34 -14.72 -0.18 8.29
C VAL A 34 -13.98 -1.19 7.43
N ALA A 35 -13.19 -2.08 8.04
CA ALA A 35 -12.49 -3.14 7.34
C ALA A 35 -13.45 -4.08 6.62
N PHE A 36 -14.57 -4.46 7.27
CA PHE A 36 -15.62 -5.26 6.65
C PHE A 36 -16.28 -4.52 5.48
N LYS A 37 -16.58 -3.22 5.63
CA LYS A 37 -17.18 -2.41 4.56
C LYS A 37 -16.29 -2.35 3.31
N ILE A 38 -14.97 -2.30 3.49
CA ILE A 38 -14.01 -2.27 2.38
C ILE A 38 -13.83 -3.66 1.77
N ALA A 39 -13.52 -4.66 2.59
CA ALA A 39 -13.18 -6.02 2.13
C ALA A 39 -14.40 -6.87 1.79
N GLN A 40 -15.62 -6.48 2.22
CA GLN A 40 -16.86 -7.27 2.13
C GLN A 40 -16.75 -8.67 2.77
N LYS A 41 -15.84 -8.80 3.73
CA LYS A 41 -15.55 -10.03 4.49
C LYS A 41 -14.98 -9.66 5.85
N ASP A 42 -15.29 -10.46 6.86
CA ASP A 42 -14.63 -10.37 8.16
C ASP A 42 -13.24 -10.99 8.09
N VAL A 43 -12.24 -10.16 7.87
CA VAL A 43 -10.86 -10.59 7.64
C VAL A 43 -9.83 -9.87 8.50
N LEU A 44 -10.20 -8.79 9.20
CA LEU A 44 -9.25 -7.93 9.89
C LEU A 44 -8.39 -8.71 10.89
N LYS A 45 -9.01 -9.52 11.75
CA LYS A 45 -8.30 -10.35 12.71
C LYS A 45 -7.27 -11.26 12.02
N THR A 46 -7.67 -11.96 10.97
CA THR A 46 -6.77 -12.85 10.20
C THR A 46 -5.64 -12.10 9.54
N VAL A 47 -5.90 -10.90 9.04
CA VAL A 47 -4.85 -10.05 8.43
C VAL A 47 -3.85 -9.58 9.49
N LEU A 48 -4.31 -9.16 10.67
CA LEU A 48 -3.43 -8.78 11.78
C LEU A 48 -2.59 -9.97 12.28
N GLU A 49 -3.18 -11.16 12.40
CA GLU A 49 -2.45 -12.39 12.67
C GLU A 49 -1.40 -12.69 11.58
N GLY A 50 -1.74 -12.43 10.32
CA GLY A 50 -0.83 -12.57 9.18
C GLY A 50 0.33 -11.57 9.21
N ILE A 51 0.08 -10.33 9.61
CA ILE A 51 1.13 -9.33 9.82
C ILE A 51 2.08 -9.79 10.93
N GLN A 52 1.53 -10.29 12.05
CA GLN A 52 2.34 -10.81 13.15
C GLN A 52 3.17 -12.03 12.70
N ALA A 53 2.58 -12.98 11.98
CA ALA A 53 3.30 -14.14 11.46
C ALA A 53 4.43 -13.75 10.48
N ALA A 54 4.23 -12.71 9.68
CA ALA A 54 5.29 -12.17 8.81
C ALA A 54 6.43 -11.53 9.61
N ALA A 55 6.10 -10.83 10.71
CA ALA A 55 7.09 -10.26 11.62
C ALA A 55 7.89 -11.35 12.34
N ASP A 56 7.22 -12.35 12.87
CA ASP A 56 7.84 -13.49 13.57
C ASP A 56 8.78 -14.28 12.66
N ALA A 57 8.44 -14.39 11.38
CA ALA A 57 9.31 -14.96 10.34
C ALA A 57 10.48 -14.04 9.95
N GLY A 58 10.60 -12.83 10.52
CA GLY A 58 11.68 -11.88 10.23
C GLY A 58 11.61 -11.28 8.82
N LEU A 59 10.42 -11.11 8.26
CA LEU A 59 10.19 -10.40 7.01
C LEU A 59 10.15 -8.88 7.28
N LYS A 60 10.77 -8.09 6.39
CA LYS A 60 10.60 -6.62 6.42
C LYS A 60 9.21 -6.27 5.91
N ILE A 61 8.39 -5.63 6.74
CA ILE A 61 6.99 -5.34 6.45
C ILE A 61 6.82 -3.89 6.00
N LYS A 62 6.04 -3.70 4.94
CA LYS A 62 5.44 -2.41 4.57
C LYS A 62 3.93 -2.59 4.51
N ILE A 63 3.21 -1.67 5.11
CA ILE A 63 1.75 -1.61 5.04
C ILE A 63 1.35 -0.66 3.93
N ASN A 64 0.43 -1.06 3.08
CA ASN A 64 -0.22 -0.21 2.09
C ASN A 64 -1.63 0.09 2.55
N CYS A 65 -2.01 1.35 2.55
CA CYS A 65 -3.35 1.82 2.84
C CYS A 65 -3.82 2.73 1.71
N VAL A 66 -5.05 2.54 1.27
CA VAL A 66 -5.73 3.41 0.29
C VAL A 66 -6.80 4.22 1.02
N PRO A 67 -6.55 5.50 1.31
CA PRO A 67 -7.54 6.35 1.97
C PRO A 67 -8.70 6.71 1.05
N ILE A 68 -9.92 6.46 1.51
CA ILE A 68 -11.17 6.72 0.80
C ILE A 68 -12.01 7.70 1.65
N LYS A 69 -12.45 8.80 1.05
CA LYS A 69 -13.28 9.83 1.70
C LYS A 69 -14.56 9.23 2.26
N ASN A 70 -14.93 9.66 3.48
CA ASN A 70 -16.11 9.19 4.19
C ASN A 70 -16.15 7.66 4.45
N VAL A 71 -15.01 6.99 4.34
CA VAL A 71 -14.90 5.54 4.63
C VAL A 71 -13.84 5.31 5.71
N ASN A 72 -12.55 5.46 5.37
CA ASN A 72 -11.43 5.17 6.28
C ASN A 72 -10.45 6.34 6.46
N GLU A 73 -10.84 7.55 6.10
CA GLU A 73 -10.00 8.74 6.26
C GLU A 73 -9.60 9.00 7.73
N LYS A 74 -10.45 8.58 8.67
CA LYS A 74 -10.19 8.70 10.12
C LYS A 74 -9.12 7.72 10.60
N ASP A 75 -8.91 6.63 9.87
CA ASP A 75 -7.98 5.56 10.26
C ASP A 75 -6.53 5.87 9.87
N ILE A 76 -6.28 6.93 9.11
CA ILE A 76 -4.93 7.31 8.66
C ILE A 76 -3.96 7.45 9.84
N LEU A 77 -4.36 8.15 10.89
CA LEU A 77 -3.52 8.34 12.07
C LEU A 77 -3.34 7.04 12.85
N ASP A 78 -4.39 6.25 13.00
CA ASP A 78 -4.33 4.99 13.74
C ASP A 78 -3.44 3.96 13.03
N ILE A 79 -3.54 3.86 11.70
CA ILE A 79 -2.66 3.00 10.90
C ILE A 79 -1.20 3.49 10.96
N LEU A 80 -0.97 4.80 10.90
CA LEU A 80 0.37 5.37 11.03
C LEU A 80 0.97 5.03 12.39
N GLU A 81 0.21 5.23 13.48
CA GLU A 81 0.63 4.89 14.84
C GLU A 81 0.89 3.38 15.02
N PHE A 82 -0.01 2.55 14.51
CA PHE A 82 0.16 1.11 14.52
C PHE A 82 1.48 0.71 13.87
N CYS A 83 1.75 1.24 12.67
CA CYS A 83 2.97 0.94 11.95
C CYS A 83 4.22 1.46 12.67
N LYS A 84 4.16 2.69 13.20
CA LYS A 84 5.23 3.31 13.96
C LYS A 84 5.59 2.48 15.20
N ASN A 85 4.59 2.11 15.99
CA ASN A 85 4.78 1.31 17.22
C ASN A 85 5.35 -0.09 16.95
N LYS A 86 5.09 -0.64 15.77
CA LYS A 86 5.59 -1.96 15.35
C LYS A 86 6.90 -1.88 14.55
N GLY A 87 7.39 -0.69 14.23
CA GLY A 87 8.57 -0.50 13.38
C GLY A 87 8.34 -0.86 11.91
N TYR A 88 7.10 -0.84 11.44
CA TYR A 88 6.75 -1.05 10.03
C TYR A 88 6.73 0.29 9.30
N ILE A 89 6.87 0.27 7.98
CA ILE A 89 6.68 1.46 7.14
C ILE A 89 5.27 1.43 6.57
N VAL A 90 4.48 2.49 6.79
CA VAL A 90 3.22 2.68 6.09
C VAL A 90 3.41 3.46 4.80
N ARG A 91 2.65 3.11 3.77
CA ARG A 91 2.52 3.87 2.53
C ARG A 91 1.05 4.11 2.26
N PHE A 92 0.67 5.36 2.25
CA PHE A 92 -0.65 5.80 1.80
C PHE A 92 -0.62 5.93 0.28
N ILE A 93 -1.61 5.38 -0.39
CA ILE A 93 -1.71 5.38 -1.85
C ILE A 93 -2.94 6.17 -2.21
N GLU A 94 -2.80 7.21 -3.01
CA GLU A 94 -3.96 7.92 -3.56
C GLU A 94 -4.87 6.94 -4.29
N PHE A 95 -6.17 7.09 -4.05
CA PHE A 95 -7.17 6.26 -4.68
C PHE A 95 -7.16 6.47 -6.20
N MET A 96 -7.06 5.39 -6.93
CA MET A 96 -7.08 5.40 -8.39
C MET A 96 -8.51 5.20 -8.86
N GLU A 97 -9.13 6.26 -9.38
CA GLU A 97 -10.42 6.15 -10.05
C GLU A 97 -10.24 5.33 -11.34
N ASN A 98 -10.83 4.16 -11.38
CA ASN A 98 -10.84 3.29 -12.56
C ASN A 98 -12.26 2.74 -12.78
N ASN A 99 -12.49 2.10 -13.94
CA ASN A 99 -13.77 1.55 -14.32
C ASN A 99 -14.30 0.45 -13.36
N HIS A 100 -13.47 -0.03 -12.43
CA HIS A 100 -13.83 -1.00 -11.40
C HIS A 100 -14.09 -0.36 -10.04
N ALA A 101 -13.88 0.95 -9.89
CA ALA A 101 -14.24 1.68 -8.68
C ALA A 101 -15.76 1.70 -8.54
N LYS A 102 -16.27 1.36 -7.35
CA LYS A 102 -17.71 1.47 -7.07
C LYS A 102 -18.13 2.93 -7.27
N ASP A 103 -19.27 3.12 -7.92
CA ASP A 103 -19.83 4.41 -8.26
C ASP A 103 -19.75 5.42 -7.11
N GLY A 104 -19.08 6.54 -7.36
CA GLY A 104 -19.00 7.66 -6.44
C GLY A 104 -17.95 7.58 -5.32
N ALA A 105 -17.15 6.52 -5.24
CA ALA A 105 -16.04 6.49 -4.28
C ALA A 105 -14.96 7.51 -4.67
N LYS A 106 -14.62 8.42 -3.75
CA LYS A 106 -13.54 9.40 -3.93
C LYS A 106 -12.42 9.12 -2.95
N GLY A 107 -11.19 9.14 -3.43
CA GLY A 107 -10.02 9.03 -2.58
C GLY A 107 -9.58 10.37 -1.98
N LEU A 108 -8.63 10.30 -1.08
CA LEU A 108 -7.86 11.45 -0.64
C LEU A 108 -6.62 11.60 -1.53
N ASN A 109 -6.32 12.85 -1.88
CA ASN A 109 -5.05 13.18 -2.52
C ASN A 109 -3.93 13.32 -1.48
N ALA A 110 -2.69 13.45 -1.95
CA ALA A 110 -1.51 13.54 -1.09
C ALA A 110 -1.56 14.73 -0.13
N ASP A 111 -2.10 15.87 -0.55
CA ASP A 111 -2.17 17.06 0.30
C ASP A 111 -3.20 16.89 1.42
N GLU A 112 -4.32 16.25 1.14
CA GLU A 112 -5.33 15.91 2.13
C GLU A 112 -4.78 14.89 3.15
N ILE A 113 -4.04 13.86 2.70
CA ILE A 113 -3.37 12.90 3.57
C ILE A 113 -2.34 13.59 4.46
N LYS A 114 -1.51 14.47 3.88
CA LYS A 114 -0.52 15.26 4.64
C LYS A 114 -1.20 16.18 5.67
N ALA A 115 -2.31 16.81 5.32
CA ALA A 115 -3.06 17.66 6.24
C ALA A 115 -3.58 16.87 7.45
N ILE A 116 -4.11 15.66 7.24
CA ILE A 116 -4.54 14.78 8.34
C ILE A 116 -3.34 14.39 9.22
N ILE A 117 -2.22 14.00 8.64
CA ILE A 117 -1.01 13.65 9.40
C ILE A 117 -0.50 14.87 10.17
N SER A 118 -0.51 16.07 9.56
CA SER A 118 -0.07 17.33 10.18
C SER A 118 -0.95 17.76 11.36
N SER A 119 -2.19 17.29 11.45
CA SER A 119 -3.05 17.57 12.61
C SER A 119 -2.49 17.01 13.92
N LYS A 120 -1.68 15.95 13.85
CA LYS A 120 -1.01 15.33 15.00
C LYS A 120 0.50 15.57 14.99
N TYR A 121 1.13 15.51 13.84
CA TYR A 121 2.57 15.68 13.66
C TYR A 121 2.82 16.96 12.89
N GLN A 122 3.09 18.06 13.63
CA GLN A 122 3.16 19.40 13.07
C GLN A 122 4.26 19.56 12.01
N ASN A 123 5.36 18.84 12.14
CA ASN A 123 6.50 18.94 11.24
C ASN A 123 6.93 17.55 10.75
N PHE A 124 7.13 17.45 9.45
CA PHE A 124 7.84 16.34 8.83
C PHE A 124 8.59 16.85 7.61
N LYS A 125 9.72 16.25 7.32
CA LYS A 125 10.59 16.64 6.19
C LYS A 125 10.55 15.61 5.08
N ILE A 126 10.72 16.09 3.85
CA ILE A 126 10.85 15.22 2.68
C ILE A 126 12.17 14.47 2.77
N VAL A 127 12.11 13.15 2.63
CA VAL A 127 13.30 12.30 2.45
C VAL A 127 13.68 12.32 0.97
N PRO A 128 14.96 12.49 0.62
CA PRO A 128 15.41 12.42 -0.78
C PRO A 128 14.91 11.13 -1.44
N ARG A 129 14.37 11.26 -2.65
CA ARG A 129 13.75 10.14 -3.35
C ARG A 129 14.80 9.15 -3.83
N ASP A 130 14.62 7.89 -3.48
CA ASP A 130 15.28 6.79 -4.16
C ASP A 130 14.49 6.49 -5.45
N ASN A 131 15.13 6.60 -6.60
CA ASN A 131 14.51 6.40 -7.93
C ASN A 131 13.90 5.00 -8.12
N THR A 132 14.10 4.08 -7.19
CA THR A 132 13.53 2.73 -7.23
C THR A 132 12.16 2.62 -6.55
N SER A 133 11.76 3.62 -5.76
CA SER A 133 10.50 3.62 -5.00
C SER A 133 9.41 4.45 -5.68
N PRO A 134 8.16 3.92 -5.80
CA PRO A 134 7.04 4.73 -6.27
C PRO A 134 6.57 5.76 -5.24
N ALA A 135 6.96 5.59 -3.97
CA ALA A 135 6.53 6.45 -2.88
C ALA A 135 7.51 7.60 -2.67
N GLN A 136 6.98 8.80 -2.43
CA GLN A 136 7.71 9.86 -1.76
C GLN A 136 7.67 9.58 -0.26
N TYR A 137 8.85 9.54 0.38
CA TYR A 137 8.94 9.34 1.82
C TYR A 137 9.06 10.67 2.55
N TYR A 138 8.50 10.68 3.75
CA TYR A 138 8.53 11.78 4.71
C TYR A 138 9.01 11.25 6.04
N GLU A 139 9.74 12.06 6.80
CA GLU A 139 10.30 11.70 8.10
C GLU A 139 9.75 12.63 9.17
N LEU A 140 9.13 12.06 10.19
CA LEU A 140 8.66 12.75 11.38
C LEU A 140 9.85 13.22 12.26
N GLU A 141 9.58 14.10 13.22
CA GLU A 141 10.63 14.63 14.13
C GLU A 141 11.35 13.55 14.93
N ASP A 142 10.69 12.43 15.21
CA ASP A 142 11.25 11.29 15.93
C ASP A 142 12.01 10.30 15.02
N GLY A 143 12.17 10.62 13.74
CA GLY A 143 12.86 9.81 12.75
C GLY A 143 12.03 8.71 12.10
N TYR A 144 10.75 8.56 12.47
CA TYR A 144 9.88 7.59 11.80
C TYR A 144 9.56 8.05 10.38
N GLN A 145 9.58 7.11 9.44
CA GLN A 145 9.32 7.39 8.03
C GLN A 145 8.01 6.75 7.55
N PHE A 146 7.21 7.53 6.82
CA PHE A 146 6.05 7.06 6.08
C PHE A 146 6.15 7.48 4.61
N GLY A 147 5.40 6.82 3.73
CA GLY A 147 5.40 7.10 2.31
C GLY A 147 4.04 7.54 1.79
N ILE A 148 4.03 8.34 0.73
CA ILE A 148 2.83 8.63 -0.06
C ILE A 148 3.12 8.26 -1.50
N ILE A 149 2.19 7.53 -2.14
CA ILE A 149 2.23 7.18 -3.56
C ILE A 149 1.19 8.03 -4.26
N GLU A 150 1.65 8.90 -5.17
CA GLU A 150 0.86 9.88 -5.91
C GLU A 150 0.78 9.48 -7.40
N PRO A 151 -0.08 8.51 -7.77
CA PRO A 151 -0.12 8.01 -9.14
C PRO A 151 -0.65 9.04 -10.17
N HIS A 152 -1.29 10.10 -9.70
CA HIS A 152 -1.83 11.16 -10.54
C HIS A 152 -0.84 12.31 -10.82
N LYS A 153 0.36 12.24 -10.22
CA LYS A 153 1.38 13.28 -10.42
C LYS A 153 2.13 13.05 -11.73
N ASP A 154 2.34 14.10 -12.52
CA ASP A 154 2.96 14.04 -13.84
C ASP A 154 4.33 13.32 -13.84
N ASP A 155 5.17 13.58 -12.84
CA ASP A 155 6.47 12.95 -12.70
C ASP A 155 6.42 11.44 -12.36
N PHE A 156 5.27 10.93 -11.91
CA PHE A 156 5.13 9.52 -11.51
C PHE A 156 5.30 8.57 -12.68
N CYS A 157 4.70 8.91 -13.83
CA CYS A 157 4.79 8.10 -15.05
C CYS A 157 6.18 8.20 -15.68
N ALA A 158 6.79 9.38 -15.69
CA ALA A 158 8.12 9.60 -16.25
C ALA A 158 9.21 8.78 -15.54
N ALA A 159 9.08 8.55 -14.23
CA ALA A 159 10.00 7.77 -13.42
C ALA A 159 9.59 6.29 -13.28
N CYS A 160 8.54 5.84 -13.96
CA CYS A 160 8.03 4.49 -13.81
C CYS A 160 8.88 3.48 -14.58
N ASN A 161 9.41 2.50 -13.84
CA ASN A 161 10.22 1.39 -14.38
C ASN A 161 9.50 0.03 -14.25
N ARG A 162 8.17 0.02 -14.22
CA ARG A 162 7.37 -1.18 -13.97
C ARG A 162 6.66 -1.63 -15.23
N ILE A 163 6.69 -2.93 -15.45
CA ILE A 163 5.92 -3.65 -16.44
C ILE A 163 5.26 -4.85 -15.77
N ARG A 164 4.11 -5.26 -16.24
CA ARG A 164 3.38 -6.41 -15.73
C ARG A 164 3.23 -7.45 -16.81
N LEU A 165 3.35 -8.70 -16.40
CA LEU A 165 3.02 -9.85 -17.22
C LEU A 165 1.78 -10.52 -16.62
N THR A 166 0.72 -10.68 -17.42
CA THR A 166 -0.47 -11.42 -16.99
C THR A 166 -0.25 -12.93 -17.08
N ALA A 167 -1.12 -13.70 -16.43
CA ALA A 167 -1.10 -15.15 -16.50
C ALA A 167 -1.34 -15.67 -17.93
N GLU A 168 -2.06 -14.91 -18.76
CA GLU A 168 -2.35 -15.23 -20.15
C GLU A 168 -1.21 -14.88 -21.12
N GLY A 169 -0.14 -14.22 -20.62
CA GLY A 169 1.01 -13.86 -21.42
C GLY A 169 0.90 -12.51 -22.11
N PHE A 170 0.21 -11.55 -21.51
CA PHE A 170 0.19 -10.17 -21.98
C PHE A 170 1.09 -9.28 -21.15
N LEU A 171 1.87 -8.43 -21.81
CA LEU A 171 2.60 -7.33 -21.19
C LEU A 171 1.69 -6.13 -21.08
N ILE A 172 1.54 -5.61 -19.86
CA ILE A 172 0.77 -4.41 -19.53
C ILE A 172 1.74 -3.37 -18.99
N PRO A 173 1.95 -2.24 -19.69
CA PRO A 173 2.86 -1.19 -19.23
C PRO A 173 2.33 -0.45 -18.00
N CYS A 174 1.02 -0.29 -17.88
CA CYS A 174 0.38 0.44 -16.79
C CYS A 174 -0.98 -0.16 -16.43
N LEU A 175 -1.41 -0.01 -15.16
CA LEU A 175 -2.76 -0.41 -14.73
C LEU A 175 -3.86 0.55 -15.24
N TYR A 176 -3.46 1.74 -15.71
CA TYR A 176 -4.40 2.75 -16.24
C TYR A 176 -4.71 2.57 -17.72
N PHE A 177 -3.83 1.90 -18.46
CA PHE A 177 -4.00 1.73 -19.90
C PHE A 177 -4.50 0.32 -20.19
N GLU A 178 -5.47 0.23 -21.08
CA GLU A 178 -6.02 -1.03 -21.57
C GLU A 178 -5.12 -1.68 -22.62
N ASP A 179 -4.07 -0.96 -23.06
CA ASP A 179 -3.11 -1.46 -24.05
C ASP A 179 -2.29 -2.62 -23.47
N ALA A 180 -2.48 -3.78 -24.05
CA ALA A 180 -1.77 -5.00 -23.71
C ALA A 180 -1.13 -5.58 -24.98
N MET A 181 0.15 -5.99 -24.86
CA MET A 181 0.89 -6.65 -25.95
C MET A 181 1.02 -8.13 -25.63
N SER A 182 0.58 -9.01 -26.56
CA SER A 182 0.79 -10.43 -26.43
C SER A 182 2.28 -10.75 -26.61
N ILE A 183 2.89 -11.45 -25.64
CA ILE A 183 4.26 -11.94 -25.80
C ILE A 183 4.32 -13.22 -26.64
N LYS A 184 3.19 -13.91 -26.85
CA LYS A 184 3.10 -15.11 -27.67
C LYS A 184 3.29 -14.80 -29.15
N ASP A 185 3.00 -13.58 -29.56
CA ASP A 185 3.17 -13.12 -30.93
C ASP A 185 4.60 -12.63 -31.22
N ALA A 186 5.45 -12.58 -30.18
CA ALA A 186 6.85 -12.14 -30.24
C ALA A 186 7.86 -13.31 -30.22
N VAL A 187 7.37 -14.55 -30.15
CA VAL A 187 8.15 -15.80 -30.13
C VAL A 187 7.78 -16.65 -31.38
#